data_41d320cbb2292f1a5513098d09465347
#
_entry.id   41d320cbb2292f1a5513098d09465347
#
_cell.length_a   1.000
_cell.length_b   1.000
_cell.length_c   1.000
_cell.angle_alpha   90.00
_cell.angle_beta   90.00
_cell.angle_gamma   90.00
#
_symmetry.space_group_name_H-M   'P 1'
#
loop_
_entity.id
_entity.type
_entity.pdbx_description
1 polymer ?
#
loop_
_entity_poly.entity_id
_entity_poly.type
_entity_poly.pdbx_seq_one_letter_code
_entity_poly.pdbx_strand_id
1 'polypeptide(L)'
;MRIISSIFSVAIILGIFACTSPPDYPVEPFIEYIGFEKDTLNQGQSKTDDFVFLTISFTDGDGDLGPKEGELDTIKTIVFTDLRTGVSETEFDLPEISDKGASNGISGEIIIKVPTTCCIFPAWVSDVSGPCDDSEEYPIDEVSWEVYLIDRAGNESNRLELPARYLRCN
;
A
#
# COMPACT_ATOMS: atom_id res chain seq x y z
N MET A 1 2.50 -31.07 53.32
CA MET A 1 2.85 -31.28 51.90
C MET A 1 1.65 -31.30 50.93
N ARG A 2 0.43 -31.67 51.34
CA ARG A 2 -0.78 -31.71 50.47
C ARG A 2 -1.38 -30.35 50.14
N ILE A 3 -1.28 -29.34 51.02
CA ILE A 3 -1.89 -28.03 50.89
C ILE A 3 -1.11 -27.16 49.87
N ILE A 4 0.23 -27.29 49.81
CA ILE A 4 1.07 -26.52 48.90
C ILE A 4 0.84 -26.98 47.46
N SER A 5 0.60 -28.26 47.23
CA SER A 5 0.31 -28.84 45.90
C SER A 5 -1.02 -28.33 45.34
N SER A 6 -2.04 -28.14 46.18
CA SER A 6 -3.35 -27.59 45.76
C SER A 6 -3.33 -26.11 45.36
N ILE A 7 -2.51 -25.31 46.05
CA ILE A 7 -2.34 -23.88 45.75
C ILE A 7 -1.63 -23.68 44.39
N PHE A 8 -0.66 -24.54 44.12
CA PHE A 8 0.07 -24.45 42.81
C PHE A 8 -0.82 -24.85 41.62
N SER A 9 -1.73 -25.84 41.79
CA SER A 9 -2.68 -26.21 40.74
C SER A 9 -3.74 -25.13 40.47
N VAL A 10 -4.20 -24.39 41.50
CA VAL A 10 -5.16 -23.30 41.31
C VAL A 10 -4.52 -22.10 40.63
N ALA A 11 -3.24 -21.78 40.93
CA ALA A 11 -2.52 -20.70 40.28
C ALA A 11 -2.28 -20.93 38.77
N ILE A 12 -2.11 -22.19 38.33
CA ILE A 12 -1.95 -22.55 36.91
C ILE A 12 -3.27 -22.42 36.15
N ILE A 13 -4.41 -22.64 36.77
CA ILE A 13 -5.73 -22.55 36.13
C ILE A 13 -6.15 -21.07 35.92
N LEU A 14 -5.72 -20.13 36.75
CA LEU A 14 -6.02 -18.69 36.61
C LEU A 14 -5.20 -18.00 35.47
N GLY A 15 -4.12 -18.62 34.99
CA GLY A 15 -3.26 -18.02 33.96
C GLY A 15 -3.76 -18.19 32.51
N ILE A 16 -4.87 -18.93 32.27
CA ILE A 16 -5.30 -19.30 30.90
C ILE A 16 -6.38 -18.37 30.33
N PHE A 17 -6.91 -17.42 31.10
CA PHE A 17 -7.91 -16.45 30.61
C PHE A 17 -7.31 -15.08 30.31
N ALA A 18 -6.18 -15.03 29.60
CA ALA A 18 -5.80 -13.82 28.90
C ALA A 18 -6.64 -13.75 27.60
N CYS A 19 -7.90 -13.36 27.72
CA CYS A 19 -8.72 -12.98 26.58
C CYS A 19 -8.15 -11.65 26.08
N THR A 20 -7.29 -11.67 25.10
CA THR A 20 -6.93 -10.45 24.35
C THR A 20 -8.18 -10.03 23.58
N SER A 21 -8.76 -8.90 23.95
CA SER A 21 -9.81 -8.29 23.11
C SER A 21 -9.20 -8.05 21.74
N PRO A 22 -9.91 -8.39 20.66
CA PRO A 22 -9.45 -8.02 19.32
C PRO A 22 -9.30 -6.49 19.23
N PRO A 23 -8.38 -5.99 18.42
CA PRO A 23 -8.24 -4.56 18.19
C PRO A 23 -9.55 -3.98 17.63
N ASP A 24 -9.91 -2.79 18.08
CA ASP A 24 -11.07 -2.02 17.61
C ASP A 24 -10.53 -0.96 16.63
N TYR A 25 -10.67 -1.22 15.33
CA TYR A 25 -10.22 -0.31 14.27
C TYR A 25 -11.36 0.65 13.88
N PRO A 26 -11.04 1.90 13.45
CA PRO A 26 -12.00 2.77 12.76
C PRO A 26 -12.58 2.10 11.52
N VAL A 27 -13.81 2.48 11.14
CA VAL A 27 -14.47 2.00 9.91
C VAL A 27 -13.73 2.50 8.67
N GLU A 28 -13.21 3.73 8.73
CA GLU A 28 -12.37 4.26 7.66
C GLU A 28 -11.05 3.49 7.62
N PRO A 29 -10.61 3.00 6.44
CA PRO A 29 -9.32 2.34 6.30
C PRO A 29 -8.17 3.25 6.73
N PHE A 30 -7.11 2.66 7.29
CA PHE A 30 -5.90 3.39 7.64
C PHE A 30 -4.67 2.67 7.09
N ILE A 31 -3.73 3.40 6.46
CA ILE A 31 -2.55 2.84 5.83
C ILE A 31 -1.25 3.46 6.35
N GLU A 32 -0.18 2.65 6.39
CA GLU A 32 1.16 3.09 6.73
C GLU A 32 2.19 2.53 5.74
N TYR A 33 3.22 3.32 5.47
CA TYR A 33 4.33 2.92 4.60
C TYR A 33 5.23 1.92 5.31
N ILE A 34 5.51 0.79 4.64
CA ILE A 34 6.50 -0.19 5.10
C ILE A 34 7.79 -0.06 4.30
N GLY A 35 7.71 -0.11 2.97
CA GLY A 35 8.91 -0.02 2.15
C GLY A 35 8.69 -0.19 0.66
N PHE A 36 9.72 0.19 -0.09
CA PHE A 36 9.89 -0.17 -1.49
C PHE A 36 10.98 -1.25 -1.62
N GLU A 37 10.82 -2.16 -2.59
CA GLU A 37 11.81 -3.21 -2.86
C GLU A 37 13.13 -2.65 -3.38
N LYS A 38 13.09 -1.58 -4.19
CA LYS A 38 14.27 -0.92 -4.78
C LYS A 38 14.12 0.59 -4.80
N ASP A 39 15.23 1.30 -4.90
CA ASP A 39 15.26 2.76 -4.88
C ASP A 39 15.27 3.40 -6.27
N THR A 40 15.58 2.63 -7.31
CA THR A 40 15.78 3.15 -8.67
C THR A 40 14.99 2.33 -9.68
N LEU A 41 14.32 3.02 -10.58
CA LEU A 41 13.64 2.47 -11.74
C LEU A 41 14.29 3.00 -13.03
N ASN A 42 14.18 2.25 -14.13
CA ASN A 42 14.41 2.79 -15.44
C ASN A 42 13.12 3.46 -15.92
N GLN A 43 13.22 4.61 -16.58
CA GLN A 43 12.04 5.23 -17.17
C GLN A 43 11.42 4.34 -18.25
N GLY A 44 10.12 4.50 -18.51
CA GLY A 44 9.44 3.74 -19.52
C GLY A 44 7.99 4.18 -19.72
N GLN A 45 7.46 4.00 -20.93
CA GLN A 45 6.07 4.32 -21.28
C GLN A 45 5.12 3.16 -20.99
N SER A 46 5.64 1.93 -20.98
CA SER A 46 4.85 0.73 -20.76
C SER A 46 4.91 0.30 -19.29
N LYS A 47 3.77 -0.14 -18.76
CA LYS A 47 3.69 -0.76 -17.42
C LYS A 47 4.55 -2.03 -17.26
N THR A 48 5.09 -2.54 -18.36
CA THR A 48 5.97 -3.72 -18.38
C THR A 48 7.45 -3.39 -18.50
N ASP A 49 7.81 -2.12 -18.76
CA ASP A 49 9.21 -1.72 -18.97
C ASP A 49 10.02 -1.85 -17.68
N ASP A 50 9.54 -1.26 -16.59
CA ASP A 50 10.09 -1.46 -15.25
C ASP A 50 8.99 -1.24 -14.21
N PHE A 51 9.24 -1.65 -12.96
CA PHE A 51 8.31 -1.48 -11.84
C PHE A 51 9.05 -1.59 -10.50
N VAL A 52 8.38 -1.18 -9.44
CA VAL A 52 8.82 -1.41 -8.06
C VAL A 52 7.67 -1.97 -7.23
N PHE A 53 7.98 -2.88 -6.32
CA PHE A 53 7.00 -3.31 -5.32
C PHE A 53 7.01 -2.35 -4.14
N LEU A 54 5.82 -1.80 -3.85
CA LEU A 54 5.51 -1.03 -2.66
C LEU A 54 4.81 -1.95 -1.66
N THR A 55 5.25 -1.96 -0.42
CA THR A 55 4.55 -2.61 0.69
C THR A 55 3.99 -1.53 1.62
N ILE A 56 2.70 -1.63 1.91
CA ILE A 56 1.99 -0.83 2.90
C ILE A 56 1.28 -1.75 3.89
N SER A 57 1.14 -1.35 5.14
CA SER A 57 0.19 -1.98 6.06
C SER A 57 -1.15 -1.29 6.00
N PHE A 58 -2.20 -1.99 6.40
CA PHE A 58 -3.54 -1.43 6.52
C PHE A 58 -4.28 -1.97 7.74
N THR A 59 -5.27 -1.19 8.20
CA THR A 59 -6.33 -1.60 9.13
C THR A 59 -7.66 -1.10 8.59
N ASP A 60 -8.74 -1.84 8.87
CA ASP A 60 -10.09 -1.51 8.42
C ASP A 60 -11.11 -2.13 9.37
N GLY A 61 -12.00 -1.32 9.97
CA GLY A 61 -12.82 -1.72 11.12
C GLY A 61 -14.04 -2.56 10.78
N ASP A 62 -14.66 -2.39 9.62
CA ASP A 62 -15.79 -3.21 9.18
C ASP A 62 -15.41 -4.30 8.17
N GLY A 63 -14.12 -4.30 7.75
CA GLY A 63 -13.53 -5.37 6.97
C GLY A 63 -14.04 -5.43 5.54
N ASP A 64 -14.40 -4.30 4.97
CA ASP A 64 -15.00 -4.23 3.65
C ASP A 64 -14.02 -3.72 2.57
N LEU A 65 -12.71 -3.74 2.86
CA LEU A 65 -11.66 -3.38 1.92
C LEU A 65 -11.51 -4.42 0.80
N GLY A 66 -11.42 -3.95 -0.45
CA GLY A 66 -11.27 -4.77 -1.64
C GLY A 66 -12.59 -5.37 -2.18
N PRO A 67 -12.57 -6.07 -3.34
CA PRO A 67 -13.76 -6.64 -3.96
C PRO A 67 -14.35 -7.80 -3.13
N LYS A 68 -15.64 -8.05 -3.28
CA LYS A 68 -16.31 -9.25 -2.74
C LYS A 68 -16.04 -10.47 -3.62
N GLU A 69 -16.03 -11.65 -2.98
CA GLU A 69 -15.94 -12.95 -3.66
C GLU A 69 -17.01 -13.05 -4.78
N GLY A 70 -16.54 -13.17 -6.02
CA GLY A 70 -17.40 -13.33 -7.21
C GLY A 70 -17.99 -12.03 -7.76
N GLU A 71 -17.71 -10.86 -7.21
CA GLU A 71 -18.04 -9.58 -7.84
C GLU A 71 -16.94 -9.20 -8.85
N LEU A 72 -17.37 -8.82 -10.07
CA LEU A 72 -16.48 -8.25 -11.06
C LEU A 72 -16.00 -6.89 -10.57
N ASP A 73 -14.71 -6.68 -10.69
CA ASP A 73 -13.94 -5.53 -10.26
C ASP A 73 -14.42 -4.22 -10.92
N THR A 74 -15.41 -3.59 -10.33
CA THR A 74 -15.96 -2.31 -10.82
C THR A 74 -15.55 -1.13 -9.94
N ILE A 75 -15.00 -1.39 -8.77
CA ILE A 75 -14.59 -0.37 -7.80
C ILE A 75 -13.06 -0.32 -7.74
N LYS A 76 -12.52 0.78 -8.21
CA LYS A 76 -11.09 1.08 -8.08
C LYS A 76 -10.78 1.38 -6.62
N THR A 77 -9.99 0.54 -6.00
CA THR A 77 -9.76 0.55 -4.55
C THR A 77 -8.45 1.21 -4.13
N ILE A 78 -7.52 1.40 -5.07
CA ILE A 78 -6.24 2.08 -4.82
C ILE A 78 -6.08 3.24 -5.79
N VAL A 79 -5.78 4.41 -5.25
CA VAL A 79 -5.51 5.62 -6.04
C VAL A 79 -4.07 6.04 -5.81
N PHE A 80 -3.32 6.16 -6.90
CA PHE A 80 -1.98 6.74 -6.94
C PHE A 80 -2.01 8.09 -7.64
N THR A 81 -1.35 9.09 -7.07
CA THR A 81 -1.16 10.41 -7.70
C THR A 81 0.34 10.65 -7.85
N ASP A 82 0.82 10.88 -9.07
CA ASP A 82 2.18 11.37 -9.31
C ASP A 82 2.27 12.83 -8.85
N LEU A 83 3.04 13.08 -7.80
CA LEU A 83 3.13 14.42 -7.19
C LEU A 83 3.85 15.45 -8.07
N ARG A 84 4.58 15.01 -9.11
CA ARG A 84 5.21 15.92 -10.08
C ARG A 84 4.18 16.56 -11.02
N THR A 85 3.11 15.81 -11.34
CA THR A 85 2.09 16.22 -12.33
C THR A 85 0.73 16.48 -11.72
N GLY A 86 0.44 15.91 -10.55
CA GLY A 86 -0.88 15.89 -9.94
C GLY A 86 -1.87 14.95 -10.66
N VAL A 87 -1.40 14.12 -11.58
CA VAL A 87 -2.24 13.14 -12.28
C VAL A 87 -2.43 11.92 -11.41
N SER A 88 -3.70 11.57 -11.18
CA SER A 88 -4.07 10.38 -10.43
C SER A 88 -4.35 9.21 -11.37
N GLU A 89 -3.76 8.06 -11.05
CA GLU A 89 -4.04 6.78 -11.69
C GLU A 89 -4.84 5.89 -10.73
N THR A 90 -5.94 5.33 -11.21
CA THR A 90 -6.86 4.50 -10.42
C THR A 90 -6.90 3.05 -10.93
N GLU A 91 -5.84 2.59 -11.55
CA GLU A 91 -5.81 1.28 -12.21
C GLU A 91 -5.36 0.13 -11.30
N PHE A 92 -5.15 0.40 -10.03
CA PHE A 92 -4.71 -0.61 -9.08
C PHE A 92 -5.91 -1.16 -8.32
N ASP A 93 -6.07 -2.47 -8.40
CA ASP A 93 -7.13 -3.19 -7.71
C ASP A 93 -6.54 -3.96 -6.52
N LEU A 94 -7.24 -3.93 -5.40
CA LEU A 94 -6.91 -4.78 -4.27
C LEU A 94 -7.27 -6.24 -4.62
N PRO A 95 -6.46 -7.22 -4.18
CA PRO A 95 -6.90 -8.59 -4.19
C PRO A 95 -8.12 -8.76 -3.29
N GLU A 96 -8.94 -9.79 -3.57
CA GLU A 96 -10.01 -10.18 -2.67
C GLU A 96 -9.44 -10.44 -1.26
N ILE A 97 -9.93 -9.68 -0.29
CA ILE A 97 -9.61 -9.86 1.12
C ILE A 97 -10.76 -10.62 1.76
N SER A 98 -10.46 -11.81 2.30
CA SER A 98 -11.47 -12.65 2.93
C SER A 98 -12.05 -11.97 4.18
N ASP A 99 -13.36 -11.74 4.18
CA ASP A 99 -14.13 -11.21 5.30
C ASP A 99 -14.41 -12.25 6.43
N LYS A 100 -13.81 -13.44 6.34
CA LYS A 100 -13.98 -14.49 7.34
C LYS A 100 -13.42 -14.06 8.69
N GLY A 101 -14.30 -13.56 9.54
CA GLY A 101 -13.96 -13.06 10.87
C GLY A 101 -13.93 -11.54 10.99
N ALA A 102 -14.35 -10.81 9.97
CA ALA A 102 -14.31 -9.35 9.86
C ALA A 102 -15.20 -8.60 10.87
N SER A 103 -15.98 -9.28 11.71
CA SER A 103 -16.80 -8.62 12.74
C SER A 103 -16.00 -7.76 13.74
N ASN A 104 -14.67 -7.80 13.70
CA ASN A 104 -13.77 -7.02 14.57
C ASN A 104 -12.70 -6.26 13.75
N GLY A 105 -12.97 -6.06 12.47
CA GLY A 105 -12.05 -5.43 11.55
C GLY A 105 -10.96 -6.38 11.02
N ILE A 106 -10.26 -5.89 10.01
CA ILE A 106 -9.15 -6.58 9.34
C ILE A 106 -7.88 -5.73 9.40
N SER A 107 -6.74 -6.39 9.33
CA SER A 107 -5.44 -5.75 9.19
C SER A 107 -4.47 -6.66 8.43
N GLY A 108 -3.50 -6.09 7.77
CA GLY A 108 -2.52 -6.86 7.02
C GLY A 108 -1.53 -5.99 6.26
N GLU A 109 -0.87 -6.60 5.29
CA GLU A 109 0.04 -5.93 4.37
C GLU A 109 -0.42 -6.14 2.93
N ILE A 110 -0.27 -5.10 2.11
CA ILE A 110 -0.57 -5.12 0.68
C ILE A 110 0.73 -4.84 -0.06
N ILE A 111 1.02 -5.68 -1.05
CA ILE A 111 2.14 -5.49 -1.96
C ILE A 111 1.58 -5.03 -3.30
N ILE A 112 1.93 -3.81 -3.69
CA ILE A 112 1.45 -3.15 -4.90
C ILE A 112 2.58 -3.08 -5.91
N LYS A 113 2.32 -3.54 -7.14
CA LYS A 113 3.24 -3.40 -8.27
C LYS A 113 3.05 -2.02 -8.89
N VAL A 114 3.93 -1.07 -8.55
CA VAL A 114 3.91 0.30 -9.10
C VAL A 114 4.75 0.33 -10.37
N PRO A 115 4.14 0.59 -11.54
CA PRO A 115 4.88 0.68 -12.80
C PRO A 115 5.76 1.91 -12.86
N THR A 116 6.76 1.86 -13.71
CA THR A 116 7.60 3.02 -14.03
C THR A 116 6.81 4.09 -14.81
N THR A 117 7.41 5.25 -14.93
CA THR A 117 6.91 6.40 -15.70
C THR A 117 8.06 7.07 -16.44
N CYS A 118 7.77 8.05 -17.28
CA CYS A 118 8.78 8.85 -17.96
C CYS A 118 9.41 9.88 -17.00
N CYS A 119 10.68 10.22 -17.27
CA CYS A 119 11.30 11.40 -16.68
C CYS A 119 10.60 12.69 -17.13
N ILE A 120 10.57 13.68 -16.26
CA ILE A 120 10.08 15.02 -16.54
C ILE A 120 11.27 15.96 -16.67
N PHE A 121 11.57 16.34 -17.90
CA PHE A 121 12.77 17.12 -18.18
C PHE A 121 12.55 18.61 -17.91
N PRO A 122 13.46 19.26 -17.16
CA PRO A 122 13.47 20.70 -17.04
C PRO A 122 13.68 21.38 -18.41
N ALA A 123 13.19 22.62 -18.57
CA ALA A 123 13.24 23.34 -19.84
C ALA A 123 14.65 23.65 -20.39
N TRP A 124 15.69 23.49 -19.58
CA TRP A 124 17.08 23.68 -19.99
C TRP A 124 17.71 22.43 -20.62
N VAL A 125 17.09 21.25 -20.49
CA VAL A 125 17.54 20.01 -21.11
C VAL A 125 17.22 20.08 -22.60
N SER A 126 18.22 19.87 -23.44
CA SER A 126 18.13 20.10 -24.88
C SER A 126 18.32 18.87 -25.77
N ASP A 127 18.76 17.77 -25.16
CA ASP A 127 19.05 16.51 -25.86
C ASP A 127 17.84 15.57 -26.00
N VAL A 128 16.65 16.01 -25.60
CA VAL A 128 15.39 15.24 -25.65
C VAL A 128 14.39 15.88 -26.60
N SER A 129 13.56 15.04 -27.25
CA SER A 129 12.52 15.46 -28.21
C SER A 129 11.12 15.03 -27.79
N GLY A 130 10.99 14.09 -26.89
CA GLY A 130 9.72 13.52 -26.44
C GLY A 130 9.77 12.87 -25.06
N PRO A 131 8.61 12.40 -24.58
CA PRO A 131 8.53 11.70 -23.32
C PRO A 131 9.33 10.39 -23.36
N CYS A 132 10.03 10.07 -22.29
CA CYS A 132 10.87 8.89 -22.15
C CYS A 132 12.05 8.81 -23.15
N ASP A 133 12.47 9.93 -23.73
CA ASP A 133 13.74 9.97 -24.47
C ASP A 133 14.90 9.83 -23.48
N ASP A 134 15.99 9.22 -23.93
CA ASP A 134 17.22 9.15 -23.15
C ASP A 134 17.90 10.52 -23.11
N SER A 135 18.42 10.90 -21.94
CA SER A 135 19.13 12.16 -21.73
C SER A 135 20.46 11.95 -21.03
N GLU A 136 21.53 12.46 -21.65
CA GLU A 136 22.85 12.56 -21.01
C GLU A 136 22.95 13.82 -20.14
N GLU A 137 22.19 14.88 -20.49
CA GLU A 137 22.16 16.15 -19.74
C GLU A 137 21.39 16.00 -18.41
N TYR A 138 20.37 15.09 -18.36
CA TYR A 138 19.53 14.86 -17.20
C TYR A 138 19.34 13.35 -16.96
N PRO A 139 20.40 12.64 -16.51
CA PRO A 139 20.39 11.18 -16.45
C PRO A 139 19.55 10.58 -15.31
N ILE A 140 19.13 11.40 -14.34
CA ILE A 140 18.34 10.98 -13.18
C ILE A 140 17.26 12.01 -12.90
N ASP A 141 16.04 11.53 -12.70
CA ASP A 141 14.89 12.29 -12.19
C ASP A 141 14.42 11.68 -10.86
N GLU A 142 13.58 12.39 -10.13
CA GLU A 142 12.95 11.89 -8.90
C GLU A 142 11.43 11.87 -9.08
N VAL A 143 10.82 10.75 -8.70
CA VAL A 143 9.36 10.59 -8.67
C VAL A 143 8.90 10.28 -7.25
N SER A 144 7.82 10.92 -6.82
CA SER A 144 7.11 10.58 -5.60
C SER A 144 5.61 10.50 -5.88
N TRP A 145 4.93 9.69 -5.08
CA TRP A 145 3.49 9.46 -5.21
C TRP A 145 2.78 9.71 -3.87
N GLU A 146 1.54 10.13 -3.97
CA GLU A 146 0.55 10.02 -2.90
C GLU A 146 -0.31 8.79 -3.18
N VAL A 147 -0.60 7.99 -2.15
CA VAL A 147 -1.48 6.84 -2.25
C VAL A 147 -2.56 6.90 -1.19
N TYR A 148 -3.77 6.45 -1.54
CA TYR A 148 -4.84 6.18 -0.59
C TYR A 148 -5.72 5.03 -1.09
N LEU A 149 -6.48 4.44 -0.15
CA LEU A 149 -7.40 3.35 -0.42
C LEU A 149 -8.83 3.86 -0.34
N ILE A 150 -9.73 3.17 -1.07
CA ILE A 150 -11.18 3.37 -0.99
C ILE A 150 -11.81 2.00 -0.71
N ASP A 151 -12.63 1.90 0.35
CA ASP A 151 -13.37 0.69 0.68
C ASP A 151 -14.65 0.55 -0.16
N ARG A 152 -15.40 -0.54 0.06
CA ARG A 152 -16.67 -0.79 -0.65
C ARG A 152 -17.80 0.17 -0.26
N ALA A 153 -17.75 0.71 0.96
CA ALA A 153 -18.71 1.72 1.43
C ALA A 153 -18.40 3.11 0.86
N GLY A 154 -17.19 3.32 0.28
CA GLY A 154 -16.72 4.58 -0.28
C GLY A 154 -15.98 5.45 0.72
N ASN A 155 -15.54 4.89 1.88
CA ASN A 155 -14.69 5.61 2.79
C ASN A 155 -13.26 5.64 2.25
N GLU A 156 -12.61 6.81 2.34
CA GLU A 156 -11.20 6.97 1.96
C GLU A 156 -10.30 6.77 3.18
N SER A 157 -9.15 6.12 2.98
CA SER A 157 -8.10 6.07 3.99
C SER A 157 -7.41 7.43 4.15
N ASN A 158 -6.47 7.52 5.11
CA ASN A 158 -5.51 8.62 5.12
C ASN A 158 -4.72 8.63 3.80
N ARG A 159 -4.29 9.83 3.38
CA ARG A 159 -3.38 10.02 2.24
C ARG A 159 -1.95 9.86 2.70
N LEU A 160 -1.22 9.02 2.01
CA LEU A 160 0.15 8.66 2.34
C LEU A 160 1.10 9.15 1.24
N GLU A 161 1.90 10.17 1.54
CA GLU A 161 2.99 10.57 0.67
C GLU A 161 4.16 9.58 0.80
N LEU A 162 4.58 9.03 -0.33
CA LEU A 162 5.63 8.03 -0.39
C LEU A 162 7.01 8.69 -0.54
N PRO A 163 8.07 8.11 0.03
CA PRO A 163 9.43 8.55 -0.20
C PRO A 163 9.78 8.51 -1.69
N ALA A 164 10.47 9.54 -2.18
CA ALA A 164 10.86 9.65 -3.58
C ALA A 164 11.70 8.44 -4.05
N ARG A 165 11.53 8.07 -5.30
CA ARG A 165 12.34 7.07 -6.01
C ARG A 165 13.07 7.74 -7.16
N TYR A 166 14.22 7.16 -7.55
CA TYR A 166 15.00 7.67 -8.65
C TYR A 166 14.56 7.01 -9.96
N LEU A 167 14.42 7.81 -11.01
CA LEU A 167 14.21 7.36 -12.38
C LEU A 167 15.51 7.57 -13.16
N ARG A 168 16.02 6.51 -13.79
CA ARG A 168 17.09 6.65 -14.79
C ARG A 168 16.47 7.09 -16.09
N CYS A 169 17.02 8.18 -16.65
CA CYS A 169 16.56 8.80 -17.88
C CYS A 169 17.47 8.47 -19.08
N ASN A 170 18.27 7.39 -18.98
CA ASN A 170 19.22 6.92 -20.01
C ASN A 170 19.27 5.39 -20.07
#